data_5c78c109f7a2802a3e7d70d4e54f90ed
#
_entry.id   5c78c109f7a2802a3e7d70d4e54f90ed
#
_cell.length_a   1.000
_cell.length_b   1.000
_cell.length_c   1.000
_cell.angle_alpha   90.00
_cell.angle_beta   90.00
_cell.angle_gamma   90.00
#
_symmetry.space_group_name_H-M   'P 1'
#
loop_
_entity.id
_entity.type
_entity.pdbx_description
1 polymer ?
#
loop_
_entity_poly.entity_id
_entity_poly.type
_entity_poly.pdbx_seq_one_letter_code
_entity_poly.pdbx_strand_id
1 'polypeptide(L)'
;MTKWVYRFGDGAAEGCADRKNLLGGKGAGLAEMSHLGLPVPPGFTITTEACSYFYAHGKSFPAELQEQVECALAWIERSLDARFGDPDNPLLVSVRSGARVSMPGMMDTVLNLGLNDRVVEGLARKRGDERFAYDSYRRFIQMYGQVVLGIENHFEELLENHKLDRGVLLDTDLSADDWRTLVAGFKDLVAEELGRPFPEEPQEQLWGAIGAVFGSWMNPRAVTYRRLHDIHRRAPVAGNVVQPPVSDRARVHP
;
A
#
# COMPACT_ATOMS: atom_id res chain seq x y z
N MET A 1 13.85 -24.26 -1.71
CA MET A 1 12.74 -23.30 -1.61
C MET A 1 13.24 -21.93 -2.07
N THR A 2 12.59 -21.31 -3.05
CA THR A 2 12.99 -19.99 -3.56
C THR A 2 12.62 -18.92 -2.56
N LYS A 3 13.52 -17.98 -2.29
CA LYS A 3 13.27 -16.87 -1.39
C LYS A 3 12.71 -15.68 -2.17
N TRP A 4 11.42 -15.40 -1.98
CA TRP A 4 10.70 -14.32 -2.62
C TRP A 4 10.57 -13.04 -1.78
N VAL A 5 10.75 -13.15 -0.46
CA VAL A 5 10.52 -12.06 0.50
C VAL A 5 11.78 -11.79 1.32
N TYR A 6 12.15 -10.52 1.44
CA TYR A 6 13.32 -10.02 2.16
C TYR A 6 12.91 -8.95 3.17
N ARG A 7 13.12 -9.20 4.46
CA ARG A 7 12.79 -8.28 5.55
C ARG A 7 13.86 -7.21 5.70
N PHE A 8 13.45 -6.04 6.18
CA PHE A 8 14.33 -4.91 6.52
C PHE A 8 13.72 -4.09 7.65
N GLY A 9 14.53 -3.28 8.32
CA GLY A 9 14.13 -2.44 9.44
C GLY A 9 14.62 -2.99 10.78
N ASP A 10 14.35 -2.25 11.85
CA ASP A 10 14.76 -2.64 13.20
C ASP A 10 16.28 -2.93 13.32
N GLY A 11 17.10 -2.13 12.64
CA GLY A 11 18.56 -2.25 12.65
C GLY A 11 19.15 -3.42 11.87
N ALA A 12 18.33 -4.17 11.11
CA ALA A 12 18.77 -5.33 10.34
C ALA A 12 18.09 -5.42 8.97
N ALA A 13 18.70 -6.13 8.03
CA ALA A 13 18.07 -6.45 6.76
C ALA A 13 18.60 -7.79 6.21
N GLU A 14 17.75 -8.51 5.49
CA GLU A 14 18.12 -9.75 4.79
C GLU A 14 18.68 -9.49 3.38
N GLY A 15 18.51 -8.26 2.88
CA GLY A 15 19.05 -7.77 1.61
C GLY A 15 20.22 -6.80 1.80
N CYS A 16 20.76 -6.28 0.70
CA CYS A 16 21.82 -5.27 0.68
C CYS A 16 21.71 -4.38 -0.57
N ALA A 17 22.47 -3.27 -0.59
CA ALA A 17 22.50 -2.29 -1.67
C ALA A 17 22.83 -2.89 -3.04
N ASP A 18 23.69 -3.91 -3.08
CA ASP A 18 24.14 -4.54 -4.33
C ASP A 18 23.06 -5.38 -5.00
N ARG A 19 21.98 -5.72 -4.28
CA ARG A 19 20.87 -6.53 -4.80
C ARG A 19 19.75 -5.72 -5.46
N LYS A 20 20.05 -4.57 -6.06
CA LYS A 20 19.05 -3.73 -6.75
C LYS A 20 18.27 -4.47 -7.85
N ASN A 21 18.90 -5.45 -8.50
CA ASN A 21 18.22 -6.24 -9.53
C ASN A 21 17.11 -7.11 -8.93
N LEU A 22 17.31 -7.61 -7.72
CA LEU A 22 16.39 -8.49 -7.03
C LEU A 22 15.35 -7.73 -6.18
N LEU A 23 15.79 -6.71 -5.45
CA LEU A 23 14.99 -5.98 -4.48
C LEU A 23 14.39 -4.68 -5.04
N GLY A 24 14.78 -4.28 -6.24
CA GLY A 24 14.49 -2.95 -6.76
C GLY A 24 15.27 -1.85 -6.03
N GLY A 25 15.18 -0.63 -6.53
CA GLY A 25 15.92 0.50 -5.95
C GLY A 25 15.46 0.84 -4.52
N LYS A 26 14.13 0.83 -4.27
CA LYS A 26 13.58 1.13 -2.94
C LYS A 26 13.93 0.04 -1.91
N GLY A 27 13.75 -1.24 -2.27
CA GLY A 27 14.04 -2.34 -1.35
C GLY A 27 15.52 -2.43 -0.99
N ALA A 28 16.42 -2.28 -1.98
CA ALA A 28 17.84 -2.25 -1.74
C ALA A 28 18.27 -1.03 -0.89
N GLY A 29 17.69 0.16 -1.15
CA GLY A 29 17.96 1.35 -0.35
C GLY A 29 17.49 1.24 1.10
N LEU A 30 16.30 0.67 1.33
CA LEU A 30 15.78 0.43 2.68
C LEU A 30 16.64 -0.58 3.44
N ALA A 31 17.10 -1.64 2.77
CA ALA A 31 18.02 -2.60 3.36
C ALA A 31 19.34 -1.94 3.78
N GLU A 32 19.91 -1.11 2.91
CA GLU A 32 21.14 -0.37 3.20
C GLU A 32 20.97 0.59 4.39
N MET A 33 19.89 1.38 4.38
CA MET A 33 19.60 2.28 5.50
C MET A 33 19.45 1.52 6.83
N SER A 34 18.84 0.33 6.81
CA SER A 34 18.72 -0.53 7.99
C SER A 34 20.08 -1.01 8.49
N HIS A 35 20.99 -1.41 7.59
CA HIS A 35 22.36 -1.81 7.95
C HIS A 35 23.19 -0.66 8.51
N LEU A 36 22.93 0.58 8.05
CA LEU A 36 23.58 1.78 8.58
C LEU A 36 23.00 2.23 9.94
N GLY A 37 22.01 1.51 10.49
CA GLY A 37 21.39 1.83 11.78
C GLY A 37 20.44 3.02 11.72
N LEU A 38 20.03 3.44 10.51
CA LEU A 38 19.01 4.48 10.37
C LEU A 38 17.64 3.96 10.84
N PRO A 39 16.76 4.82 11.38
CA PRO A 39 15.45 4.43 11.91
C PRO A 39 14.47 4.10 10.78
N VAL A 40 14.69 2.97 10.11
CA VAL A 40 13.81 2.44 9.07
C VAL A 40 12.70 1.63 9.74
N PRO A 41 11.42 1.97 9.54
CA PRO A 41 10.33 1.15 10.02
C PRO A 41 10.43 -0.28 9.48
N PRO A 42 10.07 -1.31 10.28
CA PRO A 42 10.11 -2.69 9.81
C PRO A 42 9.22 -2.88 8.59
N GLY A 43 9.70 -3.67 7.64
CA GLY A 43 9.00 -3.94 6.39
C GLY A 43 9.63 -5.09 5.63
N PHE A 44 9.09 -5.40 4.48
CA PHE A 44 9.67 -6.42 3.60
C PHE A 44 9.54 -6.03 2.13
N THR A 45 10.43 -6.59 1.33
CA THR A 45 10.42 -6.47 -0.13
C THR A 45 10.05 -7.81 -0.74
N ILE A 46 9.04 -7.81 -1.61
CA ILE A 46 8.75 -8.91 -2.54
C ILE A 46 9.62 -8.68 -3.78
N THR A 47 10.34 -9.68 -4.19
CA THR A 47 11.39 -9.56 -5.22
C THR A 47 10.83 -9.23 -6.62
N THR A 48 11.69 -8.66 -7.46
CA THR A 48 11.41 -8.45 -8.89
C THR A 48 11.17 -9.77 -9.62
N GLU A 49 11.78 -10.86 -9.15
CA GLU A 49 11.58 -12.20 -9.71
C GLU A 49 10.16 -12.73 -9.46
N ALA A 50 9.56 -12.42 -8.29
CA ALA A 50 8.17 -12.76 -8.01
C ALA A 50 7.23 -12.05 -8.98
N CYS A 51 7.49 -10.79 -9.33
CA CYS A 51 6.72 -10.07 -10.34
C CYS A 51 6.95 -10.64 -11.75
N SER A 52 8.17 -11.06 -12.08
CA SER A 52 8.46 -11.73 -13.35
C SER A 52 7.70 -13.06 -13.46
N TYR A 53 7.66 -13.81 -12.36
CA TYR A 53 6.87 -15.04 -12.27
C TYR A 53 5.37 -14.75 -12.48
N PHE A 54 4.84 -13.73 -11.81
CA PHE A 54 3.45 -13.31 -11.93
C PHE A 54 3.03 -13.05 -13.39
N TYR A 55 3.85 -12.36 -14.16
CA TYR A 55 3.57 -12.13 -15.57
C TYR A 55 3.74 -13.37 -16.45
N ALA A 56 4.71 -14.22 -16.15
CA ALA A 56 4.95 -15.43 -16.92
C ALA A 56 3.87 -16.50 -16.71
N HIS A 57 3.14 -16.44 -15.58
CA HIS A 57 2.15 -17.45 -15.19
C HIS A 57 0.71 -16.88 -15.12
N GLY A 58 0.34 -16.01 -16.06
CA GLY A 58 -1.03 -15.53 -16.21
C GLY A 58 -1.56 -14.74 -15.00
N LYS A 59 -0.69 -13.94 -14.36
CA LYS A 59 -0.97 -13.17 -13.14
C LYS A 59 -1.24 -14.03 -11.88
N SER A 60 -0.62 -15.23 -11.83
CA SER A 60 -0.63 -16.09 -10.65
C SER A 60 0.63 -15.87 -9.81
N PHE A 61 0.50 -15.92 -8.50
CA PHE A 61 1.64 -15.81 -7.58
C PHE A 61 2.37 -17.15 -7.43
N PRO A 62 3.71 -17.14 -7.12
CA PRO A 62 4.40 -18.37 -6.71
C PRO A 62 3.73 -19.01 -5.49
N ALA A 63 3.65 -20.33 -5.45
CA ALA A 63 2.95 -21.04 -4.37
C ALA A 63 3.50 -20.75 -2.99
N GLU A 64 4.83 -20.59 -2.86
CA GLU A 64 5.49 -20.30 -1.57
C GLU A 64 5.47 -18.83 -1.18
N LEU A 65 4.99 -17.93 -2.05
CA LEU A 65 4.99 -16.50 -1.77
C LEU A 65 4.04 -16.14 -0.63
N GLN A 66 2.89 -16.80 -0.57
CA GLN A 66 1.89 -16.54 0.46
C GLN A 66 2.46 -16.76 1.86
N GLU A 67 3.03 -17.94 2.12
CA GLU A 67 3.63 -18.27 3.41
C GLU A 67 4.75 -17.28 3.80
N GLN A 68 5.58 -16.88 2.83
CA GLN A 68 6.66 -15.94 3.09
C GLN A 68 6.15 -14.53 3.41
N VAL A 69 5.08 -14.07 2.77
CA VAL A 69 4.42 -12.79 3.07
C VAL A 69 3.78 -12.83 4.45
N GLU A 70 3.06 -13.89 4.79
CA GLU A 70 2.44 -14.07 6.10
C GLU A 70 3.49 -14.09 7.23
N CYS A 71 4.59 -14.83 7.05
CA CYS A 71 5.71 -14.83 7.99
C CYS A 71 6.35 -13.46 8.18
N ALA A 72 6.52 -12.69 7.08
CA ALA A 72 7.10 -11.36 7.12
C ALA A 72 6.14 -10.34 7.77
N LEU A 73 4.83 -10.44 7.49
CA LEU A 73 3.81 -9.62 8.13
C LEU A 73 3.76 -9.88 9.64
N ALA A 74 3.72 -11.15 10.06
CA ALA A 74 3.77 -11.52 11.47
C ALA A 74 5.04 -11.04 12.18
N TRP A 75 6.15 -10.92 11.47
CA TRP A 75 7.36 -10.30 12.01
C TRP A 75 7.19 -8.78 12.22
N ILE A 76 6.59 -8.05 11.25
CA ILE A 76 6.27 -6.63 11.43
C ILE A 76 5.35 -6.43 12.62
N GLU A 77 4.30 -7.24 12.75
CA GLU A 77 3.34 -7.19 13.85
C GLU A 77 4.02 -7.30 15.21
N ARG A 78 4.92 -8.27 15.35
CA ARG A 78 5.70 -8.45 16.60
C ARG A 78 6.65 -7.28 16.86
N SER A 79 7.33 -6.77 15.84
CA SER A 79 8.28 -5.65 15.96
C SER A 79 7.59 -4.34 16.38
N LEU A 80 6.33 -4.16 16.01
CA LEU A 80 5.56 -2.92 16.30
C LEU A 80 4.54 -3.08 17.42
N ASP A 81 4.39 -4.30 17.98
CA ASP A 81 3.35 -4.64 18.92
C ASP A 81 1.96 -4.17 18.43
N ALA A 82 1.63 -4.49 17.18
CA ALA A 82 0.37 -4.10 16.52
C ALA A 82 -0.04 -5.21 15.55
N ARG A 83 -1.32 -5.31 15.19
CA ARG A 83 -1.82 -6.37 14.31
C ARG A 83 -2.54 -5.81 13.09
N PHE A 84 -2.31 -6.45 11.96
CA PHE A 84 -2.97 -6.13 10.70
C PHE A 84 -4.44 -6.54 10.75
N GLY A 85 -5.34 -5.54 10.61
CA GLY A 85 -6.78 -5.76 10.71
C GLY A 85 -7.35 -5.85 12.13
N ASP A 86 -6.54 -5.65 13.16
CA ASP A 86 -7.00 -5.63 14.55
C ASP A 86 -7.68 -4.28 14.88
N PRO A 87 -8.93 -4.28 15.35
CA PRO A 87 -9.64 -3.04 15.67
C PRO A 87 -9.14 -2.34 16.95
N ASP A 88 -8.45 -3.06 17.84
CA ASP A 88 -8.00 -2.49 19.12
C ASP A 88 -6.59 -1.93 19.03
N ASN A 89 -5.72 -2.59 18.27
CA ASN A 89 -4.33 -2.14 18.06
C ASN A 89 -3.92 -2.26 16.59
N PRO A 90 -4.51 -1.46 15.68
CA PRO A 90 -4.36 -1.63 14.26
C PRO A 90 -2.93 -1.36 13.77
N LEU A 91 -2.43 -2.29 12.97
CA LEU A 91 -1.32 -2.08 12.05
C LEU A 91 -1.89 -1.74 10.67
N LEU A 92 -1.50 -0.61 10.12
CA LEU A 92 -1.74 -0.28 8.73
C LEU A 92 -0.47 -0.47 7.92
N VAL A 93 -0.58 -0.96 6.70
CA VAL A 93 0.58 -1.11 5.81
C VAL A 93 0.35 -0.44 4.46
N SER A 94 1.43 -0.19 3.76
CA SER A 94 1.42 0.35 2.40
C SER A 94 2.14 -0.60 1.46
N VAL A 95 1.63 -0.78 0.26
CA VAL A 95 2.30 -1.50 -0.83
C VAL A 95 2.77 -0.50 -1.86
N ARG A 96 4.08 -0.48 -2.12
CA ARG A 96 4.75 0.46 -3.03
C ARG A 96 5.59 -0.29 -4.03
N SER A 97 5.67 0.20 -5.25
CA SER A 97 6.55 -0.38 -6.24
C SER A 97 8.03 -0.17 -5.90
N GLY A 98 8.84 -1.20 -6.09
CA GLY A 98 10.29 -1.19 -5.97
C GLY A 98 10.95 -1.46 -7.32
N ALA A 99 10.75 -0.61 -8.33
CA ALA A 99 11.43 -0.75 -9.61
C ALA A 99 12.94 -0.54 -9.46
N ARG A 100 13.72 -1.25 -10.28
CA ARG A 100 15.19 -1.10 -10.31
C ARG A 100 15.62 0.33 -10.66
N VAL A 101 14.91 0.95 -11.61
CA VAL A 101 15.10 2.35 -11.99
C VAL A 101 13.98 3.17 -11.40
N SER A 102 14.31 4.30 -10.79
CA SER A 102 13.29 5.21 -10.26
C SER A 102 12.45 5.78 -11.40
N MET A 103 11.13 5.60 -11.30
CA MET A 103 10.14 6.12 -12.24
C MET A 103 9.07 6.90 -11.46
N PRO A 104 9.36 8.16 -11.05
CA PRO A 104 8.46 8.94 -10.19
C PRO A 104 7.09 9.12 -10.83
N GLY A 105 6.02 8.82 -10.09
CA GLY A 105 4.63 8.98 -10.55
C GLY A 105 4.16 7.94 -11.58
N MET A 106 5.05 7.03 -12.04
CA MET A 106 4.68 6.07 -13.10
C MET A 106 4.08 4.77 -12.58
N MET A 107 4.39 4.40 -11.36
CA MET A 107 3.95 3.16 -10.73
C MET A 107 2.99 3.46 -9.57
N ASP A 108 2.08 2.55 -9.33
CA ASP A 108 1.06 2.73 -8.31
C ASP A 108 1.59 2.45 -6.89
N THR A 109 0.87 2.99 -5.93
CA THR A 109 1.06 2.80 -4.49
C THR A 109 -0.32 2.65 -3.86
N VAL A 110 -0.46 1.76 -2.90
CA VAL A 110 -1.66 1.66 -2.07
C VAL A 110 -1.27 1.87 -0.62
N LEU A 111 -1.90 2.85 0.03
CA LEU A 111 -1.63 3.25 1.42
C LEU A 111 -2.76 2.78 2.33
N ASN A 112 -2.48 2.67 3.63
CA ASN A 112 -3.47 2.43 4.68
C ASN A 112 -4.25 1.11 4.53
N LEU A 113 -3.64 0.09 3.93
CA LEU A 113 -4.21 -1.25 3.91
C LEU A 113 -4.44 -1.77 5.32
N GLY A 114 -5.51 -2.49 5.51
CA GLY A 114 -5.99 -2.99 6.80
C GLY A 114 -7.12 -2.15 7.39
N LEU A 115 -7.46 -0.98 6.81
CA LEU A 115 -8.64 -0.22 7.22
C LEU A 115 -9.93 -0.91 6.73
N ASN A 116 -10.87 -1.01 7.63
CA ASN A 116 -12.24 -1.43 7.41
C ASN A 116 -13.15 -0.77 8.45
N ASP A 117 -14.44 -1.06 8.46
CA ASP A 117 -15.41 -0.44 9.37
C ASP A 117 -15.06 -0.61 10.85
N ARG A 118 -14.48 -1.75 11.21
CA ARG A 118 -14.09 -2.03 12.60
C ARG A 118 -12.76 -1.38 12.98
N VAL A 119 -11.80 -1.40 12.07
CA VAL A 119 -10.44 -0.88 12.29
C VAL A 119 -10.43 0.65 12.33
N VAL A 120 -11.26 1.33 11.55
CA VAL A 120 -11.35 2.80 11.56
C VAL A 120 -11.79 3.33 12.93
N GLU A 121 -12.73 2.64 13.60
CA GLU A 121 -13.15 3.01 14.96
C GLU A 121 -12.01 2.84 15.98
N GLY A 122 -11.23 1.76 15.87
CA GLY A 122 -10.05 1.57 16.69
C GLY A 122 -8.97 2.62 16.46
N LEU A 123 -8.76 2.98 15.21
CA LEU A 123 -7.84 4.06 14.85
C LEU A 123 -8.30 5.39 15.44
N ALA A 124 -9.60 5.70 15.37
CA ALA A 124 -10.21 6.90 15.95
C ALA A 124 -9.98 6.97 17.47
N ARG A 125 -10.29 5.87 18.19
CA ARG A 125 -10.04 5.76 19.63
C ARG A 125 -8.56 5.93 20.00
N LYS A 126 -7.67 5.25 19.28
CA LYS A 126 -6.22 5.28 19.53
C LYS A 126 -5.60 6.66 19.30
N ARG A 127 -6.09 7.41 18.31
CA ARG A 127 -5.60 8.74 17.97
C ARG A 127 -6.32 9.86 18.72
N GLY A 128 -7.54 9.61 19.25
CA GLY A 128 -8.41 10.64 19.79
C GLY A 128 -8.92 11.61 18.72
N ASP A 129 -8.92 11.19 17.46
CA ASP A 129 -9.27 12.04 16.31
C ASP A 129 -10.08 11.21 15.28
N GLU A 130 -11.40 11.27 15.41
CA GLU A 130 -12.33 10.60 14.50
C GLU A 130 -12.27 11.17 13.09
N ARG A 131 -12.11 12.49 12.98
CA ARG A 131 -12.03 13.16 11.70
C ARG A 131 -10.85 12.64 10.88
N PHE A 132 -9.66 12.54 11.49
CA PHE A 132 -8.48 11.98 10.86
C PHE A 132 -8.69 10.51 10.47
N ALA A 133 -9.30 9.71 11.33
CA ALA A 133 -9.51 8.30 11.07
C ALA A 133 -10.43 8.07 9.86
N TYR A 134 -11.57 8.76 9.79
CA TYR A 134 -12.52 8.61 8.70
C TYR A 134 -12.05 9.26 7.39
N ASP A 135 -11.31 10.39 7.43
CA ASP A 135 -10.65 10.92 6.23
C ASP A 135 -9.59 9.92 5.69
N SER A 136 -8.83 9.28 6.59
CA SER A 136 -7.85 8.24 6.20
C SER A 136 -8.54 7.04 5.55
N TYR A 137 -9.69 6.63 6.08
CA TYR A 137 -10.48 5.52 5.53
C TYR A 137 -11.09 5.88 4.17
N ARG A 138 -11.69 7.05 4.04
CA ARG A 138 -12.20 7.55 2.76
C ARG A 138 -11.09 7.57 1.69
N ARG A 139 -9.91 8.12 2.02
CA ARG A 139 -8.75 8.13 1.10
C ARG A 139 -8.30 6.74 0.73
N PHE A 140 -8.35 5.80 1.67
CA PHE A 140 -8.02 4.40 1.39
C PHE A 140 -9.01 3.78 0.41
N ILE A 141 -10.34 3.94 0.62
CA ILE A 141 -11.36 3.41 -0.28
C ILE A 141 -11.20 3.98 -1.68
N GLN A 142 -11.02 5.30 -1.80
CA GLN A 142 -10.79 5.95 -3.09
C GLN A 142 -9.54 5.40 -3.80
N MET A 143 -8.40 5.38 -3.11
CA MET A 143 -7.14 4.89 -3.68
C MET A 143 -7.22 3.41 -4.06
N TYR A 144 -7.81 2.58 -3.20
CA TYR A 144 -8.00 1.16 -3.48
C TYR A 144 -8.98 0.95 -4.64
N GLY A 145 -10.07 1.69 -4.67
CA GLY A 145 -11.05 1.70 -5.74
C GLY A 145 -10.41 2.03 -7.09
N GLN A 146 -9.62 3.08 -7.15
CA GLN A 146 -8.94 3.51 -8.38
C GLN A 146 -7.81 2.56 -8.80
N VAL A 147 -6.93 2.18 -7.87
CA VAL A 147 -5.71 1.44 -8.20
C VAL A 147 -5.97 -0.06 -8.34
N VAL A 148 -6.78 -0.65 -7.46
CA VAL A 148 -6.97 -2.11 -7.38
C VAL A 148 -8.23 -2.55 -8.10
N LEU A 149 -9.33 -1.80 -7.94
CA LEU A 149 -10.63 -2.16 -8.49
C LEU A 149 -10.90 -1.54 -9.88
N GLY A 150 -10.10 -0.54 -10.29
CA GLY A 150 -10.18 0.08 -11.62
C GLY A 150 -11.36 1.04 -11.80
N ILE A 151 -11.91 1.59 -10.71
CA ILE A 151 -12.99 2.56 -10.73
C ILE A 151 -12.40 3.96 -10.95
N GLU A 152 -12.78 4.62 -12.04
CA GLU A 152 -12.26 5.94 -12.41
C GLU A 152 -13.25 7.07 -12.06
N ASN A 153 -12.72 8.21 -11.59
CA ASN A 153 -13.34 9.56 -11.50
C ASN A 153 -14.60 9.79 -10.65
N HIS A 154 -15.38 8.78 -10.28
CA HIS A 154 -16.65 8.98 -9.57
C HIS A 154 -16.47 9.36 -8.08
N PHE A 155 -15.34 9.01 -7.48
CA PHE A 155 -15.04 9.34 -6.06
C PHE A 155 -14.86 10.84 -5.85
N GLU A 156 -14.16 11.51 -6.77
CA GLU A 156 -13.96 12.97 -6.72
C GLU A 156 -15.28 13.71 -6.88
N GLU A 157 -16.15 13.25 -7.77
CA GLU A 157 -17.47 13.85 -7.99
C GLU A 157 -18.34 13.77 -6.75
N LEU A 158 -18.39 12.60 -6.08
CA LEU A 158 -19.10 12.45 -4.82
C LEU A 158 -18.56 13.39 -3.73
N LEU A 159 -17.24 13.53 -3.61
CA LEU A 159 -16.61 14.42 -2.65
C LEU A 159 -16.97 15.89 -2.92
N GLU A 160 -16.86 16.32 -4.18
CA GLU A 160 -17.15 17.72 -4.55
C GLU A 160 -18.64 18.05 -4.36
N ASN A 161 -19.55 17.16 -4.74
CA ASN A 161 -20.99 17.33 -4.51
C ASN A 161 -21.29 17.44 -3.01
N HIS A 162 -20.70 16.60 -2.17
CA HIS A 162 -20.87 16.67 -0.72
C HIS A 162 -20.38 18.01 -0.14
N LYS A 163 -19.23 18.52 -0.61
CA LYS A 163 -18.73 19.84 -0.21
C LYS A 163 -19.69 20.97 -0.62
N LEU A 164 -20.24 20.91 -1.83
CA LEU A 164 -21.22 21.88 -2.31
C LEU A 164 -22.49 21.87 -1.42
N ASP A 165 -23.00 20.69 -1.10
CA ASP A 165 -24.18 20.54 -0.24
C ASP A 165 -23.96 21.09 1.17
N ARG A 166 -22.72 20.99 1.67
CA ARG A 166 -22.31 21.56 2.98
C ARG A 166 -21.93 23.03 2.92
N GLY A 167 -21.80 23.61 1.73
CA GLY A 167 -21.36 24.99 1.54
C GLY A 167 -19.92 25.23 1.95
N VAL A 168 -19.03 24.22 1.85
CA VAL A 168 -17.61 24.30 2.17
C VAL A 168 -16.75 24.12 0.92
N LEU A 169 -15.51 24.65 0.95
CA LEU A 169 -14.60 24.59 -0.18
C LEU A 169 -13.45 23.60 0.03
N LEU A 170 -12.99 23.46 1.26
CA LEU A 170 -11.80 22.67 1.57
C LEU A 170 -12.19 21.36 2.27
N ASP A 171 -11.44 20.31 2.00
CA ASP A 171 -11.54 19.04 2.72
C ASP A 171 -11.35 19.22 4.23
N THR A 172 -10.56 20.22 4.64
CA THR A 172 -10.31 20.54 6.03
C THR A 172 -11.53 21.06 6.78
N ASP A 173 -12.53 21.55 6.07
CA ASP A 173 -13.76 22.11 6.65
C ASP A 173 -14.83 21.05 6.92
N LEU A 174 -14.64 19.83 6.38
CA LEU A 174 -15.51 18.69 6.60
C LEU A 174 -15.34 18.08 7.99
N SER A 175 -16.45 17.78 8.65
CA SER A 175 -16.49 17.14 9.97
C SER A 175 -16.24 15.63 9.91
N ALA A 176 -16.12 14.98 11.06
CA ALA A 176 -16.06 13.52 11.14
C ALA A 176 -17.32 12.83 10.57
N ASP A 177 -18.50 13.43 10.79
CA ASP A 177 -19.77 12.90 10.29
C ASP A 177 -19.89 13.03 8.78
N ASP A 178 -19.32 14.09 8.20
CA ASP A 178 -19.22 14.23 6.75
C ASP A 178 -18.35 13.13 6.15
N TRP A 179 -17.22 12.85 6.78
CA TRP A 179 -16.34 11.77 6.34
C TRP A 179 -16.98 10.38 6.49
N ARG A 180 -17.76 10.13 7.55
CA ARG A 180 -18.55 8.89 7.69
C ARG A 180 -19.55 8.74 6.55
N THR A 181 -20.25 9.81 6.22
CA THR A 181 -21.22 9.83 5.12
C THR A 181 -20.53 9.54 3.78
N LEU A 182 -19.37 10.16 3.53
CA LEU A 182 -18.58 9.93 2.31
C LEU A 182 -18.02 8.50 2.23
N VAL A 183 -17.58 7.92 3.36
CA VAL A 183 -17.13 6.52 3.42
C VAL A 183 -18.27 5.59 2.99
N ALA A 184 -19.49 5.79 3.51
CA ALA A 184 -20.64 5.00 3.10
C ALA A 184 -20.93 5.16 1.60
N GLY A 185 -21.01 6.40 1.10
CA GLY A 185 -21.26 6.69 -0.31
C GLY A 185 -20.18 6.12 -1.25
N PHE A 186 -18.92 6.13 -0.83
CA PHE A 186 -17.82 5.51 -1.61
C PHE A 186 -17.94 3.98 -1.67
N LYS A 187 -18.38 3.35 -0.60
CA LYS A 187 -18.65 1.90 -0.57
C LYS A 187 -19.83 1.51 -1.42
N ASP A 188 -20.89 2.34 -1.39
CA ASP A 188 -22.08 2.16 -2.24
C ASP A 188 -21.69 2.27 -3.73
N LEU A 189 -20.90 3.29 -4.09
CA LEU A 189 -20.35 3.44 -5.43
C LEU A 189 -19.57 2.19 -5.89
N VAL A 190 -18.70 1.65 -5.02
CA VAL A 190 -17.97 0.41 -5.33
C VAL A 190 -18.92 -0.76 -5.57
N ALA A 191 -19.96 -0.87 -4.75
CA ALA A 191 -20.95 -1.94 -4.89
C ALA A 191 -21.77 -1.81 -6.18
N GLU A 192 -22.12 -0.60 -6.57
CA GLU A 192 -22.83 -0.31 -7.84
C GLU A 192 -21.97 -0.63 -9.06
N GLU A 193 -20.73 -0.17 -9.09
CA GLU A 193 -19.81 -0.36 -10.23
C GLU A 193 -19.38 -1.83 -10.41
N LEU A 194 -19.20 -2.57 -9.33
CA LEU A 194 -18.64 -3.93 -9.39
C LEU A 194 -19.66 -5.04 -9.15
N GLY A 195 -20.87 -4.71 -8.71
CA GLY A 195 -21.89 -5.70 -8.29
C GLY A 195 -21.49 -6.48 -7.04
N ARG A 196 -20.52 -5.98 -6.26
CA ARG A 196 -20.07 -6.58 -5.00
C ARG A 196 -19.55 -5.51 -4.05
N PRO A 197 -19.63 -5.74 -2.71
CA PRO A 197 -19.18 -4.76 -1.74
C PRO A 197 -17.67 -4.51 -1.81
N PHE A 198 -17.25 -3.37 -1.24
CA PHE A 198 -15.84 -3.07 -0.99
C PHE A 198 -15.21 -4.16 -0.11
N PRO A 199 -13.99 -4.64 -0.40
CA PRO A 199 -13.34 -5.70 0.38
C PRO A 199 -12.95 -5.21 1.77
N GLU A 200 -13.57 -5.79 2.79
CA GLU A 200 -13.33 -5.49 4.21
C GLU A 200 -12.27 -6.41 4.84
N GLU A 201 -11.94 -7.53 4.19
CA GLU A 201 -10.96 -8.48 4.71
C GLU A 201 -9.52 -7.98 4.45
N PRO A 202 -8.71 -7.73 5.50
CA PRO A 202 -7.37 -7.15 5.35
C PRO A 202 -6.44 -7.96 4.43
N GLN A 203 -6.53 -9.29 4.47
CA GLN A 203 -5.71 -10.15 3.61
C GLN A 203 -6.11 -10.02 2.13
N GLU A 204 -7.41 -9.91 1.82
CA GLU A 204 -7.88 -9.65 0.47
C GLU A 204 -7.37 -8.31 -0.04
N GLN A 205 -7.42 -7.27 0.81
CA GLN A 205 -6.88 -5.95 0.50
C GLN A 205 -5.39 -6.00 0.19
N LEU A 206 -4.61 -6.70 1.00
CA LEU A 206 -3.15 -6.83 0.83
C LEU A 206 -2.80 -7.51 -0.50
N TRP A 207 -3.42 -8.64 -0.79
CA TRP A 207 -3.15 -9.39 -2.03
C TRP A 207 -3.63 -8.66 -3.28
N GLY A 208 -4.79 -7.99 -3.20
CA GLY A 208 -5.26 -7.08 -4.25
C GLY A 208 -4.27 -5.97 -4.55
N ALA A 209 -3.74 -5.32 -3.52
CA ALA A 209 -2.75 -4.26 -3.66
C ALA A 209 -1.40 -4.77 -4.22
N ILE A 210 -0.91 -5.93 -3.76
CA ILE A 210 0.32 -6.56 -4.30
C ILE A 210 0.16 -6.81 -5.80
N GLY A 211 -0.98 -7.40 -6.21
CA GLY A 211 -1.27 -7.69 -7.61
C GLY A 211 -1.39 -6.42 -8.46
N ALA A 212 -2.08 -5.39 -7.96
CA ALA A 212 -2.25 -4.12 -8.67
C ALA A 212 -0.92 -3.38 -8.84
N VAL A 213 -0.08 -3.34 -7.79
CA VAL A 213 1.24 -2.70 -7.87
C VAL A 213 2.17 -3.45 -8.82
N PHE A 214 2.14 -4.79 -8.86
CA PHE A 214 2.80 -5.55 -9.92
C PHE A 214 2.24 -5.17 -11.30
N GLY A 215 0.90 -5.13 -11.45
CA GLY A 215 0.21 -4.75 -12.67
C GLY A 215 0.61 -3.37 -13.19
N SER A 216 0.91 -2.44 -12.30
CA SER A 216 1.24 -1.05 -12.65
C SER A 216 2.52 -0.90 -13.49
N TRP A 217 3.39 -1.91 -13.54
CA TRP A 217 4.51 -1.99 -14.46
C TRP A 217 4.07 -1.89 -15.93
N MET A 218 2.89 -2.39 -16.27
CA MET A 218 2.33 -2.38 -17.62
C MET A 218 1.36 -1.23 -17.87
N ASN A 219 1.17 -0.32 -16.92
CA ASN A 219 0.37 0.88 -17.15
C ASN A 219 0.91 1.70 -18.32
N PRO A 220 0.07 2.30 -19.17
CA PRO A 220 0.49 3.06 -20.35
C PRO A 220 1.53 4.13 -20.04
N ARG A 221 1.37 4.85 -18.92
CA ARG A 221 2.35 5.87 -18.46
C ARG A 221 3.71 5.25 -18.15
N ALA A 222 3.74 4.09 -17.46
CA ALA A 222 4.99 3.40 -17.13
C ALA A 222 5.67 2.83 -18.38
N VAL A 223 4.91 2.29 -19.32
CA VAL A 223 5.41 1.80 -20.62
C VAL A 223 6.01 2.95 -21.44
N THR A 224 5.30 4.08 -21.52
CA THR A 224 5.76 5.27 -22.25
C THR A 224 7.03 5.84 -21.64
N TYR A 225 7.07 5.99 -20.30
CA TYR A 225 8.26 6.45 -19.59
C TYR A 225 9.48 5.57 -19.88
N ARG A 226 9.34 4.25 -19.78
CA ARG A 226 10.43 3.31 -20.08
C ARG A 226 10.93 3.42 -21.52
N ARG A 227 10.03 3.66 -22.48
CA ARG A 227 10.40 3.86 -23.88
C ARG A 227 11.21 5.14 -24.07
N LEU A 228 10.81 6.24 -23.43
CA LEU A 228 11.48 7.54 -23.53
C LEU A 228 12.86 7.56 -22.86
N HIS A 229 13.08 6.72 -21.87
CA HIS A 229 14.32 6.65 -21.09
C HIS A 229 15.18 5.42 -21.40
N ASP A 230 14.94 4.75 -22.54
CA ASP A 230 15.67 3.55 -22.98
C ASP A 230 15.78 2.44 -21.92
N ILE A 231 14.79 2.38 -21.02
CA ILE A 231 14.67 1.31 -20.02
C ILE A 231 14.09 0.07 -20.72
N HIS A 232 14.96 -0.84 -21.11
CA HIS A 232 14.59 -2.01 -21.92
C HIS A 232 13.49 -2.86 -21.28
N ARG A 233 12.58 -3.42 -22.11
CA ARG A 233 11.49 -4.36 -21.71
C ARG A 233 11.98 -5.59 -20.96
N ARG A 234 13.27 -5.95 -21.09
CA ARG A 234 13.93 -7.07 -20.40
C ARG A 234 14.54 -6.68 -19.05
N ALA A 235 14.45 -5.40 -18.64
CA ALA A 235 14.83 -5.02 -17.29
C ALA A 235 13.90 -5.78 -16.29
N PRO A 236 14.46 -6.28 -15.18
CA PRO A 236 13.63 -6.94 -14.17
C PRO A 236 12.46 -6.06 -13.77
N VAL A 237 11.28 -6.65 -13.70
CA VAL A 237 10.02 -6.02 -13.32
C VAL A 237 10.15 -5.39 -11.92
N ALA A 238 9.25 -4.54 -11.52
CA ALA A 238 9.30 -3.93 -10.20
C ALA A 238 8.94 -4.96 -9.11
N GLY A 239 9.73 -5.06 -8.06
CA GLY A 239 9.31 -5.70 -6.81
C GLY A 239 8.32 -4.83 -6.04
N ASN A 240 7.75 -5.34 -4.96
CA ASN A 240 6.89 -4.58 -4.06
C ASN A 240 7.57 -4.38 -2.71
N VAL A 241 7.46 -3.17 -2.15
CA VAL A 241 7.85 -2.88 -0.77
C VAL A 241 6.59 -2.77 0.06
N VAL A 242 6.47 -3.60 1.09
CA VAL A 242 5.39 -3.57 2.08
C VAL A 242 5.95 -3.04 3.39
N GLN A 243 5.37 -1.95 3.89
CA GLN A 243 5.87 -1.23 5.05
C GLN A 243 4.74 -0.44 5.71
N PRO A 244 4.71 -0.33 7.05
CA PRO A 244 3.81 0.60 7.73
C PRO A 244 4.10 2.05 7.30
N PRO A 245 3.11 2.95 7.36
CA PRO A 245 3.35 4.37 7.15
C PRO A 245 4.39 4.86 8.17
N VAL A 246 5.24 5.80 7.73
CA VAL A 246 6.18 6.47 8.64
C VAL A 246 5.35 7.21 9.68
N SER A 247 5.19 6.62 10.86
CA SER A 247 4.48 7.24 11.95
C SER A 247 5.40 8.26 12.64
N ASP A 248 4.81 9.26 13.31
CA ASP A 248 5.53 10.26 14.13
C ASP A 248 6.38 9.66 15.27
N ARG A 249 6.40 8.33 15.45
CA ARG A 249 7.30 7.66 16.41
C ARG A 249 8.79 7.80 16.04
N ALA A 250 9.11 8.17 14.79
CA ALA A 250 10.48 8.54 14.42
C ALA A 250 10.93 9.88 15.00
N ARG A 251 10.07 10.61 15.71
CA ARG A 251 10.38 11.91 16.34
C ARG A 251 10.74 11.84 17.82
N VAL A 252 10.83 10.66 18.43
CA VAL A 252 11.14 10.57 19.85
C VAL A 252 12.26 9.58 20.08
N HIS A 253 13.50 10.09 20.12
CA HIS A 253 14.29 10.11 21.34
C HIS A 253 15.51 11.00 21.10
N PRO A 254 15.77 12.00 21.98
CA PRO A 254 17.01 12.73 21.99
C PRO A 254 18.17 11.82 22.42
#